data_5dc645ff6c3426d4d21cbdb907123f2d
#
_entry.id   5dc645ff6c3426d4d21cbdb907123f2d
#
_cell.length_a   1.000
_cell.length_b   1.000
_cell.length_c   1.000
_cell.angle_alpha   90.00
_cell.angle_beta   90.00
_cell.angle_gamma   90.00
#
_symmetry.space_group_name_H-M   'P 1'
#
loop_
_entity.id
_entity.type
_entity.pdbx_description
1 polymer ?
#
loop_
_entity_poly.entity_id
_entity_poly.type
_entity_poly.pdbx_seq_one_letter_code
_entity_poly.pdbx_strand_id
1 'polypeptide(L)'
;MASIPPAIETHYGLVRQQEARALAVATRHWRRLGPNWIADAWRERIPAVTAAITTAQRTAATSALVSGALALGEQGQWAPPDGLVDPDAFAGLAADGRNLDTLLRGPAITTRTLIADGMEPAQALAAGGRQLSMMVLTEVADAGRGAAGVQIAARPRVGYVRMLNPPSCSRCVVLAGRFYRWNQGF
;
A
#
# COMPACT_ATOMS: atom_id res chain seq x y z
N MET A 1 5.35 -5.95 27.82
CA MET A 1 5.26 -5.54 26.41
C MET A 1 3.83 -5.11 26.15
N ALA A 2 3.62 -3.94 25.56
CA ALA A 2 2.27 -3.53 25.17
C ALA A 2 1.77 -4.48 24.06
N SER A 3 0.55 -4.99 24.20
CA SER A 3 -0.12 -5.78 23.18
C SER A 3 -0.60 -4.87 22.04
N ILE A 4 -0.64 -5.41 20.83
CA ILE A 4 -1.26 -4.70 19.70
C ILE A 4 -2.75 -4.57 19.98
N PRO A 5 -3.35 -3.37 19.88
CA PRO A 5 -4.79 -3.22 20.03
C PRO A 5 -5.55 -4.07 19.01
N PRO A 6 -6.64 -4.76 19.39
CA PRO A 6 -7.44 -5.61 18.49
C PRO A 6 -7.91 -4.90 17.23
N ALA A 7 -8.28 -3.62 17.32
CA ALA A 7 -8.66 -2.80 16.17
C ALA A 7 -7.52 -2.68 15.15
N ILE A 8 -6.28 -2.59 15.60
CA ILE A 8 -5.10 -2.50 14.74
C ILE A 8 -4.80 -3.85 14.08
N GLU A 9 -4.94 -4.97 14.79
CA GLU A 9 -4.80 -6.31 14.20
C GLU A 9 -5.85 -6.55 13.11
N THR A 10 -7.09 -6.15 13.37
CA THR A 10 -8.19 -6.22 12.38
C THR A 10 -7.87 -5.40 11.13
N HIS A 11 -7.35 -4.18 11.31
CA HIS A 11 -6.91 -3.34 10.19
C HIS A 11 -5.83 -4.03 9.35
N TYR A 12 -4.78 -4.56 9.96
CA TYR A 12 -3.72 -5.25 9.24
C TYR A 12 -4.23 -6.49 8.48
N GLY A 13 -5.15 -7.23 9.06
CA GLY A 13 -5.80 -8.37 8.39
C GLY A 13 -6.57 -7.93 7.15
N LEU A 14 -7.31 -6.84 7.25
CA LEU A 14 -8.10 -6.28 6.15
C LEU A 14 -7.18 -5.72 5.04
N VAL A 15 -6.13 -4.98 5.38
CA VAL A 15 -5.17 -4.47 4.39
C VAL A 15 -4.57 -5.62 3.59
N ARG A 16 -4.08 -6.67 4.25
CA ARG A 16 -3.54 -7.86 3.57
C ARG A 16 -4.56 -8.53 2.64
N GLN A 17 -5.83 -8.56 3.04
CA GLN A 17 -6.89 -9.09 2.19
C GLN A 17 -7.09 -8.21 0.93
N GLN A 18 -7.06 -6.89 1.07
CA GLN A 18 -7.18 -5.97 -0.06
C GLN A 18 -5.96 -6.05 -1.00
N GLU A 19 -4.76 -6.12 -0.44
CA GLU A 19 -3.51 -6.37 -1.19
C GLU A 19 -3.62 -7.65 -2.03
N ALA A 20 -4.06 -8.76 -1.42
CA ALA A 20 -4.21 -10.03 -2.11
C ALA A 20 -5.25 -9.97 -3.24
N ARG A 21 -6.37 -9.27 -3.04
CA ARG A 21 -7.43 -9.07 -4.06
C ARG A 21 -6.92 -8.25 -5.23
N ALA A 22 -6.30 -7.11 -4.98
CA ALA A 22 -5.74 -6.25 -6.02
C ALA A 22 -4.63 -6.97 -6.79
N LEU A 23 -3.74 -7.67 -6.08
CA LEU A 23 -2.67 -8.47 -6.67
C LEU A 23 -3.22 -9.60 -7.56
N ALA A 24 -4.29 -10.28 -7.15
CA ALA A 24 -4.91 -11.33 -7.95
C ALA A 24 -5.45 -10.79 -9.28
N VAL A 25 -6.07 -9.60 -9.28
CA VAL A 25 -6.51 -8.92 -10.50
C VAL A 25 -5.31 -8.57 -11.38
N ALA A 26 -4.33 -7.87 -10.84
CA ALA A 26 -3.13 -7.44 -11.58
C ALA A 26 -2.39 -8.64 -12.20
N THR A 27 -2.16 -9.69 -11.42
CA THR A 27 -1.48 -10.91 -11.87
C THR A 27 -2.27 -11.63 -12.98
N ARG A 28 -3.60 -11.70 -12.86
CA ARG A 28 -4.45 -12.30 -13.88
C ARG A 28 -4.33 -11.57 -15.23
N HIS A 29 -4.30 -10.24 -15.19
CA HIS A 29 -4.14 -9.43 -16.40
C HIS A 29 -2.73 -9.54 -16.97
N TRP A 30 -1.70 -9.55 -16.10
CA TRP A 30 -0.30 -9.66 -16.51
C TRP A 30 0.02 -11.01 -17.16
N ARG A 31 -0.45 -12.12 -16.60
CA ARG A 31 -0.22 -13.48 -17.14
C ARG A 31 -0.79 -13.72 -18.54
N ARG A 32 -1.68 -12.83 -19.01
CA ARG A 32 -2.24 -12.90 -20.36
C ARG A 32 -1.40 -12.16 -21.41
N LEU A 33 -0.27 -11.58 -21.01
CA LEU A 33 0.65 -10.92 -21.91
C LEU A 33 1.53 -11.96 -22.60
N GLY A 34 1.63 -11.84 -23.92
CA GLY A 34 2.64 -12.53 -24.74
C GLY A 34 3.88 -11.65 -24.90
N PRO A 35 4.95 -12.19 -25.50
CA PRO A 35 6.19 -11.46 -25.73
C PRO A 35 6.05 -10.34 -26.78
N ASN A 36 5.03 -10.40 -27.60
CA ASN A 36 4.76 -9.40 -28.64
C ASN A 36 3.75 -8.37 -28.14
N TRP A 37 3.93 -7.10 -28.55
CA TRP A 37 2.99 -6.00 -28.26
C TRP A 37 2.73 -5.75 -26.76
N ILE A 38 3.71 -6.06 -25.89
CA ILE A 38 3.58 -5.98 -24.44
C ILE A 38 3.00 -4.63 -23.99
N ALA A 39 3.52 -3.52 -24.53
CA ALA A 39 3.12 -2.18 -24.12
C ALA A 39 1.65 -1.88 -24.44
N ASP A 40 1.19 -2.21 -25.63
CA ASP A 40 -0.17 -1.94 -26.09
C ASP A 40 -1.15 -2.88 -25.40
N ALA A 41 -0.84 -4.17 -25.38
CA ALA A 41 -1.64 -5.16 -24.68
C ALA A 41 -1.77 -4.88 -23.17
N TRP A 42 -0.72 -4.32 -22.53
CA TRP A 42 -0.79 -3.91 -21.15
C TRP A 42 -1.59 -2.63 -20.95
N ARG A 43 -1.43 -1.64 -21.84
CA ARG A 43 -2.18 -0.38 -21.79
C ARG A 43 -3.69 -0.59 -21.74
N GLU A 44 -4.21 -1.55 -22.51
CA GLU A 44 -5.63 -1.91 -22.50
C GLU A 44 -6.10 -2.50 -21.16
N ARG A 45 -5.19 -3.06 -20.36
CA ARG A 45 -5.50 -3.71 -19.07
C ARG A 45 -5.30 -2.80 -17.86
N ILE A 46 -4.52 -1.73 -18.01
CA ILE A 46 -4.25 -0.77 -16.93
C ILE A 46 -5.54 -0.29 -16.26
N PRO A 47 -6.61 0.13 -16.95
CA PRO A 47 -7.81 0.64 -16.30
C PRO A 47 -8.45 -0.34 -15.31
N ALA A 48 -8.49 -1.63 -15.66
CA ALA A 48 -9.04 -2.65 -14.76
C ALA A 48 -8.16 -2.88 -13.53
N VAL A 49 -6.84 -2.79 -13.68
CA VAL A 49 -5.89 -2.93 -12.58
C VAL A 49 -5.93 -1.69 -11.68
N THR A 50 -5.97 -0.49 -12.28
CA THR A 50 -6.14 0.79 -11.55
C THR A 50 -7.40 0.76 -10.71
N ALA A 51 -8.54 0.36 -11.27
CA ALA A 51 -9.80 0.28 -10.54
C ALA A 51 -9.71 -0.66 -9.32
N ALA A 52 -9.03 -1.81 -9.48
CA ALA A 52 -8.83 -2.75 -8.37
C ALA A 52 -7.93 -2.17 -7.26
N ILE A 53 -6.83 -1.49 -7.63
CA ILE A 53 -5.93 -0.84 -6.67
C ILE A 53 -6.68 0.30 -5.96
N THR A 54 -7.36 1.17 -6.69
CA THR A 54 -8.14 2.30 -6.13
C THR A 54 -9.17 1.84 -5.11
N THR A 55 -9.88 0.75 -5.42
CA THR A 55 -10.85 0.15 -4.47
C THR A 55 -10.15 -0.36 -3.21
N ALA A 56 -9.01 -1.03 -3.37
CA ALA A 56 -8.23 -1.55 -2.26
C ALA A 56 -7.64 -0.42 -1.40
N GLN A 57 -7.13 0.66 -2.02
CA GLN A 57 -6.62 1.85 -1.36
C GLN A 57 -7.70 2.54 -0.50
N ARG A 58 -8.88 2.79 -1.08
CA ARG A 58 -10.01 3.38 -0.36
C ARG A 58 -10.38 2.55 0.86
N THR A 59 -10.48 1.23 0.70
CA THR A 59 -10.80 0.32 1.80
C THR A 59 -9.73 0.33 2.88
N ALA A 60 -8.45 0.32 2.51
CA ALA A 60 -7.32 0.39 3.44
C ALA A 60 -7.31 1.71 4.21
N ALA A 61 -7.52 2.85 3.53
CA ALA A 61 -7.60 4.16 4.13
C ALA A 61 -8.77 4.27 5.11
N THR A 62 -9.98 3.87 4.69
CA THR A 62 -11.16 3.86 5.57
C THR A 62 -10.92 3.02 6.83
N SER A 63 -10.37 1.82 6.65
CA SER A 63 -10.05 0.94 7.78
C SER A 63 -9.02 1.57 8.73
N ALA A 64 -8.00 2.25 8.21
CA ALA A 64 -7.01 2.94 9.03
C ALA A 64 -7.63 4.02 9.91
N LEU A 65 -8.54 4.83 9.33
CA LEU A 65 -9.24 5.90 10.05
C LEU A 65 -10.12 5.35 11.17
N VAL A 66 -10.88 4.30 10.91
CA VAL A 66 -11.75 3.66 11.91
C VAL A 66 -10.91 3.00 13.00
N SER A 67 -9.92 2.21 12.62
CA SER A 67 -9.11 1.45 13.57
C SER A 67 -8.27 2.33 14.48
N GLY A 68 -7.77 3.45 13.99
CA GLY A 68 -7.03 4.40 14.83
C GLY A 68 -7.90 5.03 15.92
N ALA A 69 -9.16 5.37 15.60
CA ALA A 69 -10.11 5.88 16.60
C ALA A 69 -10.48 4.79 17.64
N LEU A 70 -10.75 3.58 17.18
CA LEU A 70 -11.05 2.45 18.07
C LEU A 70 -9.88 2.10 18.98
N ALA A 71 -8.65 2.07 18.45
CA ALA A 71 -7.44 1.77 19.22
C ALA A 71 -7.19 2.79 20.35
N LEU A 72 -7.55 4.06 20.16
CA LEU A 72 -7.52 5.07 21.22
C LEU A 72 -8.56 4.74 22.30
N GLY A 73 -9.79 4.38 21.91
CA GLY A 73 -10.83 3.97 22.84
C GLY A 73 -10.46 2.71 23.63
N GLU A 74 -9.86 1.70 23.00
CA GLU A 74 -9.36 0.48 23.65
C GLU A 74 -8.26 0.76 24.69
N GLN A 75 -7.55 1.88 24.53
CA GLN A 75 -6.55 2.37 25.48
C GLN A 75 -7.13 3.32 26.53
N GLY A 76 -8.45 3.51 26.59
CA GLY A 76 -9.12 4.43 27.50
C GLY A 76 -8.83 5.91 27.18
N GLN A 77 -8.40 6.23 25.96
CA GLN A 77 -8.05 7.58 25.56
C GLN A 77 -9.15 8.18 24.67
N TRP A 78 -9.48 9.43 24.93
CA TRP A 78 -10.36 10.23 24.11
C TRP A 78 -9.57 11.38 23.48
N ALA A 79 -9.38 11.32 22.18
CA ALA A 79 -8.68 12.36 21.42
C ALA A 79 -9.43 12.61 20.10
N PRO A 80 -10.45 13.49 20.11
CA PRO A 80 -11.18 13.85 18.90
C PRO A 80 -10.20 14.50 17.90
N PRO A 81 -10.40 14.29 16.59
CA PRO A 81 -9.62 14.98 15.57
C PRO A 81 -10.04 16.44 15.43
N ASP A 82 -9.10 17.32 15.08
CA ASP A 82 -9.37 18.73 14.77
C ASP A 82 -10.09 18.91 13.43
N GLY A 83 -10.20 17.85 12.62
CA GLY A 83 -10.85 17.85 11.32
C GLY A 83 -11.19 16.44 10.84
N LEU A 84 -12.00 16.36 9.78
CA LEU A 84 -12.35 15.10 9.12
C LEU A 84 -11.31 14.77 8.06
N VAL A 85 -10.92 13.50 7.99
CA VAL A 85 -10.01 12.97 6.97
C VAL A 85 -10.87 12.19 5.96
N ASP A 86 -10.78 12.60 4.70
CA ASP A 86 -11.47 11.91 3.61
C ASP A 86 -10.63 10.71 3.14
N PRO A 87 -11.12 9.47 3.25
CA PRO A 87 -10.40 8.29 2.77
C PRO A 87 -10.20 8.28 1.25
N ASP A 88 -11.04 8.98 0.50
CA ASP A 88 -10.93 9.06 -0.96
C ASP A 88 -9.72 9.89 -1.42
N ALA A 89 -9.18 10.75 -0.56
CA ALA A 89 -7.94 11.47 -0.83
C ALA A 89 -6.71 10.56 -0.96
N PHE A 90 -6.80 9.31 -0.49
CA PHE A 90 -5.73 8.31 -0.56
C PHE A 90 -5.96 7.25 -1.65
N ALA A 91 -6.96 7.43 -2.52
CA ALA A 91 -7.34 6.46 -3.54
C ALA A 91 -7.16 7.03 -4.95
N GLY A 92 -6.68 6.18 -5.87
CA GLY A 92 -6.49 6.56 -7.28
C GLY A 92 -5.15 7.24 -7.61
N LEU A 93 -4.35 7.56 -6.60
CA LEU A 93 -3.00 8.11 -6.74
C LEU A 93 -1.96 7.18 -6.11
N ALA A 94 -0.75 7.24 -6.61
CA ALA A 94 0.41 6.65 -5.97
C ALA A 94 0.81 7.48 -4.73
N ALA A 95 1.56 6.87 -3.80
CA ALA A 95 2.01 7.53 -2.58
C ALA A 95 2.86 8.79 -2.82
N ASP A 96 3.50 8.89 -3.98
CA ASP A 96 4.26 10.06 -4.42
C ASP A 96 3.43 11.10 -5.19
N GLY A 97 2.10 10.93 -5.25
CA GLY A 97 1.16 11.83 -5.91
C GLY A 97 1.01 11.62 -7.42
N ARG A 98 1.73 10.66 -8.02
CA ARG A 98 1.56 10.32 -9.44
C ARG A 98 0.24 9.60 -9.69
N ASN A 99 -0.28 9.75 -10.92
CA ASN A 99 -1.40 8.96 -11.37
C ASN A 99 -1.02 7.47 -11.46
N LEU A 100 -1.87 6.58 -10.92
CA LEU A 100 -1.64 5.13 -10.93
C LEU A 100 -1.46 4.57 -12.35
N ASP A 101 -2.19 5.08 -13.34
CA ASP A 101 -2.05 4.64 -14.73
C ASP A 101 -0.63 4.89 -15.26
N THR A 102 -0.03 6.01 -14.88
CA THR A 102 1.35 6.34 -15.25
C THR A 102 2.34 5.40 -14.56
N LEU A 103 2.15 5.15 -13.27
CA LEU A 103 2.99 4.23 -12.50
C LEU A 103 2.93 2.80 -13.08
N LEU A 104 1.72 2.32 -13.40
CA LEU A 104 1.47 0.97 -13.92
C LEU A 104 2.06 0.71 -15.30
N ARG A 105 2.53 1.72 -16.04
CA ARG A 105 3.29 1.51 -17.29
C ARG A 105 4.69 0.97 -17.03
N GLY A 106 5.26 1.22 -15.84
CA GLY A 106 6.62 0.84 -15.47
C GLY A 106 6.96 -0.64 -15.73
N PRO A 107 6.16 -1.62 -15.29
CA PRO A 107 6.43 -3.05 -15.52
C PRO A 107 6.58 -3.43 -16.99
N ALA A 108 5.75 -2.86 -17.88
CA ALA A 108 5.86 -3.12 -19.32
C ALA A 108 7.10 -2.46 -19.94
N ILE A 109 7.46 -1.25 -19.47
CA ILE A 109 8.69 -0.56 -19.88
C ILE A 109 9.89 -1.41 -19.48
N THR A 110 9.99 -1.80 -18.19
CA THR A 110 11.08 -2.65 -17.68
C THR A 110 11.19 -3.96 -18.46
N THR A 111 10.07 -4.64 -18.73
CA THR A 111 10.06 -5.89 -19.51
C THR A 111 10.65 -5.67 -20.91
N ARG A 112 10.22 -4.62 -21.61
CA ARG A 112 10.73 -4.31 -22.96
C ARG A 112 12.21 -3.95 -22.96
N THR A 113 12.69 -3.18 -21.97
CA THR A 113 14.10 -2.86 -21.83
C THR A 113 14.93 -4.13 -21.64
N LEU A 114 14.51 -5.03 -20.74
CA LEU A 114 15.21 -6.29 -20.51
C LEU A 114 15.28 -7.19 -21.77
N ILE A 115 14.21 -7.24 -22.56
CA ILE A 115 14.21 -7.96 -23.84
C ILE A 115 15.17 -7.29 -24.84
N ALA A 116 15.18 -5.97 -24.92
CA ALA A 116 16.10 -5.23 -25.78
C ALA A 116 17.57 -5.45 -25.39
N ASP A 117 17.84 -5.63 -24.10
CA ASP A 117 19.15 -5.94 -23.54
C ASP A 117 19.53 -7.44 -23.70
N GLY A 118 18.71 -8.24 -24.41
CA GLY A 118 19.00 -9.64 -24.74
C GLY A 118 18.46 -10.67 -23.73
N MET A 119 17.67 -10.26 -22.74
CA MET A 119 17.03 -11.21 -21.83
C MET A 119 15.97 -12.03 -22.56
N GLU A 120 15.86 -13.30 -22.21
CA GLU A 120 14.82 -14.20 -22.73
C GLU A 120 13.45 -13.63 -22.35
N PRO A 121 12.46 -13.57 -23.33
CA PRO A 121 11.17 -12.91 -23.12
C PRO A 121 10.37 -13.41 -21.93
N ALA A 122 10.37 -14.70 -21.66
CA ALA A 122 9.65 -15.24 -20.50
C ALA A 122 10.28 -14.79 -19.16
N GLN A 123 11.60 -14.68 -19.09
CA GLN A 123 12.31 -14.17 -17.92
C GLN A 123 12.05 -12.67 -17.72
N ALA A 124 12.04 -11.90 -18.81
CA ALA A 124 11.73 -10.48 -18.78
C ALA A 124 10.28 -10.22 -18.31
N LEU A 125 9.31 -11.00 -18.84
CA LEU A 125 7.91 -10.95 -18.38
C LEU A 125 7.77 -11.32 -16.88
N ALA A 126 8.53 -12.30 -16.41
CA ALA A 126 8.54 -12.65 -14.99
C ALA A 126 9.12 -11.52 -14.14
N ALA A 127 10.15 -10.82 -14.60
CA ALA A 127 10.73 -9.65 -13.90
C ALA A 127 9.73 -8.48 -13.82
N GLY A 128 9.08 -8.14 -14.93
CA GLY A 128 8.01 -7.12 -14.94
C GLY A 128 6.84 -7.50 -14.05
N GLY A 129 6.45 -8.77 -14.02
CA GLY A 129 5.41 -9.27 -13.12
C GLY A 129 5.77 -9.14 -11.63
N ARG A 130 7.02 -9.38 -11.27
CA ARG A 130 7.51 -9.13 -9.88
C ARG A 130 7.44 -7.64 -9.53
N GLN A 131 7.86 -6.76 -10.44
CA GLN A 131 7.78 -5.32 -10.25
C GLN A 131 6.32 -4.87 -10.06
N LEU A 132 5.39 -5.35 -10.92
CA LEU A 132 3.96 -5.09 -10.79
C LEU A 132 3.44 -5.53 -9.42
N SER A 133 3.81 -6.72 -8.97
CA SER A 133 3.38 -7.23 -7.67
C SER A 133 3.83 -6.34 -6.53
N MET A 134 5.09 -5.92 -6.54
CA MET A 134 5.62 -5.00 -5.52
C MET A 134 4.87 -3.66 -5.54
N MET A 135 4.64 -3.08 -6.72
CA MET A 135 3.87 -1.84 -6.87
C MET A 135 2.48 -1.96 -6.25
N VAL A 136 1.72 -3.00 -6.62
CA VAL A 136 0.35 -3.20 -6.11
C VAL A 136 0.32 -3.28 -4.58
N LEU A 137 1.20 -4.08 -3.99
CA LEU A 137 1.28 -4.25 -2.54
C LEU A 137 1.66 -2.93 -1.84
N THR A 138 2.66 -2.23 -2.38
CA THR A 138 3.12 -0.96 -1.84
C THR A 138 2.03 0.10 -1.88
N GLU A 139 1.37 0.30 -3.02
CA GLU A 139 0.37 1.35 -3.19
C GLU A 139 -0.87 1.14 -2.31
N VAL A 140 -1.30 -0.10 -2.09
CA VAL A 140 -2.41 -0.39 -1.17
C VAL A 140 -2.00 -0.15 0.29
N ALA A 141 -0.81 -0.61 0.68
CA ALA A 141 -0.30 -0.41 2.04
C ALA A 141 -0.05 1.08 2.35
N ASP A 142 0.46 1.84 1.39
CA ASP A 142 0.76 3.28 1.56
C ASP A 142 -0.50 4.11 1.72
N ALA A 143 -1.60 3.78 1.06
CA ALA A 143 -2.88 4.44 1.27
C ALA A 143 -3.35 4.30 2.73
N GLY A 144 -3.26 3.09 3.30
CA GLY A 144 -3.57 2.87 4.73
C GLY A 144 -2.62 3.62 5.67
N ARG A 145 -1.31 3.58 5.39
CA ARG A 145 -0.29 4.30 6.17
C ARG A 145 -0.48 5.81 6.11
N GLY A 146 -0.74 6.36 4.92
CA GLY A 146 -1.01 7.78 4.72
C GLY A 146 -2.22 8.24 5.51
N ALA A 147 -3.34 7.52 5.41
CA ALA A 147 -4.56 7.82 6.16
C ALA A 147 -4.34 7.75 7.68
N ALA A 148 -3.64 6.73 8.17
CA ALA A 148 -3.27 6.62 9.58
C ALA A 148 -2.40 7.79 10.04
N GLY A 149 -1.44 8.21 9.20
CA GLY A 149 -0.57 9.34 9.48
C GLY A 149 -1.32 10.66 9.60
N VAL A 150 -2.18 10.96 8.64
CA VAL A 150 -3.01 12.18 8.67
C VAL A 150 -3.97 12.15 9.85
N GLN A 151 -4.56 10.99 10.17
CA GLN A 151 -5.40 10.83 11.35
C GLN A 151 -4.66 11.14 12.66
N ILE A 152 -3.39 10.71 12.78
CA ILE A 152 -2.55 11.01 13.93
C ILE A 152 -2.23 12.52 13.96
N ALA A 153 -1.88 13.10 12.82
CA ALA A 153 -1.57 14.52 12.70
C ALA A 153 -2.76 15.42 13.08
N ALA A 154 -3.98 14.99 12.75
CA ALA A 154 -5.22 15.69 13.08
C ALA A 154 -5.62 15.59 14.57
N ARG A 155 -4.83 14.92 15.42
CA ARG A 155 -5.11 14.77 16.86
C ARG A 155 -3.99 15.34 17.69
N PRO A 156 -4.23 16.41 18.47
CA PRO A 156 -3.25 16.91 19.41
C PRO A 156 -2.81 15.81 20.41
N ARG A 157 -1.51 15.67 20.64
CA ARG A 157 -0.92 14.74 21.61
C ARG A 157 -1.01 13.24 21.27
N VAL A 158 -1.53 12.89 20.09
CA VAL A 158 -1.50 11.50 19.61
C VAL A 158 -0.22 11.26 18.80
N GLY A 159 0.29 10.07 18.89
CA GLY A 159 1.43 9.59 18.12
C GLY A 159 1.30 8.10 17.87
N TYR A 160 2.38 7.47 17.46
CA TYR A 160 2.43 6.05 17.22
C TYR A 160 3.67 5.40 17.84
N VAL A 161 3.56 4.11 18.09
CA VAL A 161 4.66 3.26 18.54
C VAL A 161 4.91 2.21 17.47
N ARG A 162 6.17 2.00 17.10
CA ARG A 162 6.53 0.91 16.18
C ARG A 162 6.51 -0.42 16.93
N MET A 163 5.67 -1.33 16.47
CA MET A 163 5.61 -2.70 16.95
C MET A 163 6.40 -3.61 16.02
N LEU A 164 7.01 -4.66 16.57
CA LEU A 164 7.71 -5.68 15.79
C LEU A 164 6.73 -6.77 15.36
N ASN A 165 6.81 -7.15 14.08
CA ASN A 165 6.20 -8.35 13.56
C ASN A 165 7.33 -9.25 13.02
N PRO A 166 7.74 -10.30 13.74
CA PRO A 166 8.82 -11.18 13.33
C PRO A 166 8.52 -11.90 11.98
N PRO A 167 9.56 -12.13 11.16
CA PRO A 167 10.95 -11.75 11.31
C PRO A 167 11.19 -10.26 11.06
N SER A 168 12.00 -9.60 11.89
CA SER A 168 12.26 -8.16 11.82
C SER A 168 13.75 -7.87 11.63
N CYS A 169 14.07 -6.87 10.79
CA CYS A 169 15.44 -6.43 10.57
C CYS A 169 15.99 -5.65 11.79
N SER A 170 17.32 -5.54 11.88
CA SER A 170 18.01 -4.85 12.98
C SER A 170 17.55 -3.40 13.16
N ARG A 171 17.33 -2.65 12.06
CA ARG A 171 16.79 -1.28 12.10
C ARG A 171 15.39 -1.24 12.73
N CYS A 172 14.53 -2.19 12.39
CA CYS A 172 13.19 -2.28 12.96
C CYS A 172 13.25 -2.55 14.47
N VAL A 173 14.16 -3.42 14.92
CA VAL A 173 14.38 -3.74 16.35
C VAL A 173 14.79 -2.50 17.13
N VAL A 174 15.75 -1.72 16.61
CA VAL A 174 16.24 -0.50 17.27
C VAL A 174 15.14 0.58 17.41
N LEU A 175 14.21 0.63 16.46
CA LEU A 175 13.14 1.63 16.44
C LEU A 175 11.86 1.16 17.16
N ALA A 176 11.81 -0.09 17.59
CA ALA A 176 10.64 -0.64 18.27
C ALA A 176 10.43 -0.05 19.65
N GLY A 177 9.17 0.11 20.04
CA GLY A 177 8.79 0.60 21.35
C GLY A 177 8.98 2.09 21.57
N ARG A 178 9.55 2.83 20.62
CA ARG A 178 9.68 4.29 20.71
C ARG A 178 8.38 4.97 20.29
N PHE A 179 8.04 6.05 20.98
CA PHE A 179 6.91 6.91 20.63
C PHE A 179 7.36 7.96 19.60
N TYR A 180 6.58 8.11 18.54
CA TYR A 180 6.80 9.08 17.47
C TYR A 180 5.54 9.92 17.28
N ARG A 181 5.71 11.21 17.03
CA ARG A 181 4.67 12.02 16.41
C ARG A 181 4.70 11.82 14.89
N TRP A 182 3.63 12.21 14.22
CA TRP A 182 3.62 12.22 12.76
C TRP A 182 4.84 12.99 12.22
N ASN A 183 5.48 12.47 11.19
CA ASN A 183 6.71 12.95 10.53
C ASN A 183 8.01 12.94 11.37
N GLN A 184 8.00 12.42 12.58
CA GLN A 184 9.19 12.26 13.43
C GLN A 184 9.66 10.80 13.40
N GLY A 185 10.42 10.37 12.48
CA GLY A 185 10.93 8.99 12.49
C GLY A 185 10.93 8.32 11.12
N PHE A 186 10.87 9.13 10.10
CA PHE A 186 11.12 8.74 8.71
C PHE A 186 12.51 9.22 8.31
#